data_01c1224640f4809283279176745abd21
#
_entry.id   01c1224640f4809283279176745abd21
#
_cell.length_a   1.000
_cell.length_b   1.000
_cell.length_c   1.000
_cell.angle_alpha   90.00
_cell.angle_beta   90.00
_cell.angle_gamma   90.00
#
_symmetry.space_group_name_H-M   'P 1'
#
loop_
_entity.id
_entity.type
_entity.pdbx_description
1 polymer ?
#
loop_
_entity_poly.entity_id
_entity_poly.type
_entity_poly.pdbx_seq_one_letter_code
_entity_poly.pdbx_strand_id
1 'polypeptide(L)'
;MKPLFHPDTADIQLSSVLYALSDPVRLTIVYKLSQNGERACGDIELPIAKSTVSHHSRTLREAGVIRTRTHGTQRLLSLREADLETRFPGLLNAILASYEETDEL
;
A
#
# COMPACT_ATOMS: atom_id res chain seq x y z
N MET A 1 -19.06 -11.71 -8.34
CA MET A 1 -17.78 -11.53 -7.60
C MET A 1 -17.95 -10.39 -6.60
N LYS A 2 -17.55 -10.64 -5.37
CA LYS A 2 -17.62 -9.59 -4.34
C LYS A 2 -16.59 -8.50 -4.63
N PRO A 3 -16.98 -7.21 -4.55
CA PRO A 3 -15.98 -6.14 -4.66
C PRO A 3 -15.00 -6.24 -3.49
N LEU A 4 -13.76 -5.80 -3.74
CA LEU A 4 -12.74 -5.75 -2.70
C LEU A 4 -13.07 -4.63 -1.71
N PHE A 5 -13.00 -4.94 -0.43
CA PHE A 5 -13.25 -3.94 0.61
C PHE A 5 -12.18 -2.86 0.61
N HIS A 6 -12.64 -1.62 0.65
CA HIS A 6 -11.80 -0.44 0.88
C HIS A 6 -12.51 0.45 1.90
N PRO A 7 -11.83 0.93 2.93
CA PRO A 7 -12.44 1.91 3.82
C PRO A 7 -12.65 3.24 3.09
N ASP A 8 -13.76 3.92 3.39
CA ASP A 8 -13.96 5.28 2.94
C ASP A 8 -12.90 6.19 3.59
N THR A 9 -12.58 7.31 2.96
CA THR A 9 -11.57 8.24 3.46
C THR A 9 -11.81 8.58 4.93
N ALA A 10 -13.05 8.89 5.30
CA ALA A 10 -13.41 9.26 6.68
C ALA A 10 -13.20 8.13 7.70
N ASP A 11 -13.17 6.87 7.24
CA ASP A 11 -13.04 5.69 8.12
C ASP A 11 -11.61 5.19 8.26
N ILE A 12 -10.65 5.80 7.58
CA ILE A 12 -9.25 5.43 7.70
C ILE A 12 -8.73 5.81 9.09
N GLN A 13 -8.23 4.80 9.83
CA GLN A 13 -7.73 4.98 11.20
C GLN A 13 -6.21 5.15 11.20
N LEU A 14 -5.71 6.12 11.96
CA LEU A 14 -4.27 6.36 12.06
C LEU A 14 -3.51 5.11 12.52
N SER A 15 -4.02 4.43 13.55
CA SER A 15 -3.38 3.23 14.08
C SER A 15 -3.29 2.11 13.06
N SER A 16 -4.32 1.96 12.21
CA SER A 16 -4.32 0.95 11.15
C SER A 16 -3.28 1.27 10.08
N VAL A 17 -3.16 2.55 9.71
CA VAL A 17 -2.14 3.00 8.75
C VAL A 17 -0.74 2.75 9.30
N LEU A 18 -0.48 3.14 10.55
CA LEU A 18 0.83 2.94 11.17
C LEU A 18 1.17 1.46 11.29
N TYR A 19 0.20 0.63 11.65
CA TYR A 19 0.39 -0.82 11.68
C TYR A 19 0.76 -1.36 10.30
N ALA A 20 0.01 -0.98 9.28
CA ALA A 20 0.26 -1.44 7.91
C ALA A 20 1.64 -1.04 7.42
N LEU A 21 2.14 0.13 7.84
CA LEU A 21 3.45 0.63 7.43
C LEU A 21 4.60 0.19 8.35
N SER A 22 4.31 -0.56 9.41
CA SER A 22 5.33 -1.02 10.37
C SER A 22 6.13 -2.24 9.90
N ASP A 23 5.72 -2.86 8.81
CA ASP A 23 6.38 -4.05 8.28
C ASP A 23 7.31 -3.68 7.12
N PRO A 24 8.56 -4.18 7.07
CA PRO A 24 9.50 -3.83 5.99
C PRO A 24 9.01 -4.15 4.59
N VAL A 25 8.32 -5.28 4.41
CA VAL A 25 7.77 -5.65 3.09
C VAL A 25 6.71 -4.64 2.66
N ARG A 26 5.77 -4.34 3.57
CA ARG A 26 4.70 -3.40 3.26
C ARG A 26 5.22 -1.99 3.01
N LEU A 27 6.21 -1.57 3.78
CA LEU A 27 6.84 -0.26 3.58
C LEU A 27 7.52 -0.19 2.21
N THR A 28 8.20 -1.26 1.80
CA THR A 28 8.83 -1.35 0.48
C THR A 28 7.79 -1.30 -0.65
N ILE A 29 6.67 -2.00 -0.49
CA ILE A 29 5.57 -1.95 -1.47
C ILE A 29 5.09 -0.51 -1.66
N VAL A 30 4.82 0.19 -0.55
CA VAL A 30 4.33 1.56 -0.58
C VAL A 30 5.36 2.49 -1.24
N TYR A 31 6.63 2.34 -0.91
CA TYR A 31 7.70 3.11 -1.53
C TYR A 31 7.73 2.90 -3.06
N LYS A 32 7.69 1.65 -3.50
CA LYS A 32 7.70 1.33 -4.94
C LYS A 32 6.48 1.93 -5.65
N LEU A 33 5.31 1.86 -5.04
CA LEU A 33 4.11 2.48 -5.62
C LEU A 33 4.25 4.00 -5.69
N SER A 34 4.88 4.63 -4.71
CA SER A 34 5.10 6.08 -4.72
C SER A 34 6.04 6.51 -5.84
N GLN A 35 7.01 5.67 -6.19
CA GLN A 35 8.00 5.99 -7.21
C GLN A 35 7.52 5.65 -8.63
N ASN A 36 6.77 4.58 -8.78
CA ASN A 36 6.43 4.00 -10.09
C ASN A 36 4.97 4.15 -10.48
N GLY A 37 4.11 4.61 -9.56
CA GLY A 37 2.67 4.67 -9.80
C GLY A 37 2.01 3.30 -9.72
N GLU A 38 0.80 3.20 -10.27
CA GLU A 38 0.03 1.95 -10.24
C GLU A 38 0.80 0.78 -10.86
N ARG A 39 0.75 -0.37 -10.17
CA ARG A 39 1.42 -1.59 -10.62
C ARG A 39 0.54 -2.81 -10.36
N ALA A 40 0.63 -3.79 -11.24
CA ALA A 40 0.05 -5.10 -10.98
C ALA A 40 0.76 -5.75 -9.79
N CYS A 41 0.00 -6.41 -8.94
CA CYS A 41 0.55 -7.10 -7.77
C CYS A 41 1.69 -8.05 -8.13
N GLY A 42 1.54 -8.79 -9.24
CA GLY A 42 2.57 -9.72 -9.72
C GLY A 42 3.82 -9.07 -10.30
N ASP A 43 3.77 -7.77 -10.59
CA ASP A 43 4.89 -7.02 -11.17
C ASP A 43 5.73 -6.30 -10.11
N ILE A 44 5.34 -6.37 -8.85
CA ILE A 44 6.14 -5.81 -7.77
C ILE A 44 7.25 -6.79 -7.43
N GLU A 45 8.48 -6.42 -7.74
CA GLU A 45 9.65 -7.28 -7.51
C GLU A 45 10.05 -7.27 -6.04
N LEU A 46 9.89 -8.42 -5.39
CA LEU A 46 10.27 -8.63 -4.00
C LEU A 46 10.79 -10.07 -3.87
N PRO A 47 11.80 -10.30 -2.99
CA PRO A 47 12.39 -11.63 -2.82
C PRO A 47 11.53 -12.53 -1.91
N ILE A 48 10.22 -12.57 -2.16
CA ILE A 48 9.26 -13.36 -1.38
C ILE A 48 8.22 -13.96 -2.31
N ALA A 49 7.49 -14.95 -1.83
CA ALA A 49 6.44 -15.61 -2.61
C ALA A 49 5.30 -14.63 -2.95
N LYS A 50 4.70 -14.83 -4.14
CA LYS A 50 3.57 -13.99 -4.59
C LYS A 50 2.38 -14.04 -3.64
N SER A 51 2.12 -15.19 -3.02
CA SER A 51 1.06 -15.32 -2.02
C SER A 51 1.31 -14.43 -0.81
N THR A 52 2.57 -14.27 -0.40
CA THR A 52 2.97 -13.40 0.70
C THR A 52 2.80 -11.93 0.31
N VAL A 53 3.15 -11.55 -0.93
CA VAL A 53 2.89 -10.22 -1.45
C VAL A 53 1.39 -9.91 -1.42
N SER A 54 0.55 -10.86 -1.84
CA SER A 54 -0.90 -10.69 -1.82
C SER A 54 -1.43 -10.48 -0.41
N HIS A 55 -0.88 -11.20 0.57
CA HIS A 55 -1.26 -11.03 1.98
C HIS A 55 -0.93 -9.61 2.48
N HIS A 56 0.26 -9.13 2.19
CA HIS A 56 0.66 -7.78 2.58
C HIS A 56 -0.16 -6.70 1.86
N SER A 57 -0.48 -6.92 0.59
CA SER A 57 -1.33 -6.00 -0.18
C SER A 57 -2.72 -5.90 0.43
N ARG A 58 -3.27 -7.02 0.90
CA ARG A 58 -4.56 -7.04 1.59
C ARG A 58 -4.53 -6.20 2.85
N THR A 59 -3.49 -6.34 3.67
CA THR A 59 -3.33 -5.55 4.89
C THR A 59 -3.28 -4.06 4.58
N LEU A 60 -2.51 -3.66 3.56
CA LEU A 60 -2.43 -2.27 3.12
C LEU A 60 -3.78 -1.75 2.61
N ARG A 61 -4.51 -2.56 1.85
CA ARG A 61 -5.82 -2.18 1.32
C ARG A 61 -6.83 -1.96 2.44
N GLU A 62 -6.90 -2.90 3.38
CA GLU A 62 -7.86 -2.84 4.50
C GLU A 62 -7.56 -1.69 5.44
N ALA A 63 -6.31 -1.28 5.53
CA ALA A 63 -5.91 -0.11 6.32
C ALA A 63 -6.18 1.23 5.62
N GLY A 64 -6.48 1.21 4.33
CA GLY A 64 -6.74 2.42 3.55
C GLY A 64 -5.49 3.06 2.95
N VAL A 65 -4.37 2.35 2.93
CA VAL A 65 -3.11 2.88 2.39
C VAL A 65 -3.06 2.76 0.87
N ILE A 66 -3.59 1.65 0.33
CA ILE A 66 -3.61 1.43 -1.12
C ILE A 66 -5.02 1.13 -1.60
N ARG A 67 -5.21 1.34 -2.90
CA ARG A 67 -6.39 0.91 -3.63
C ARG A 67 -6.01 -0.26 -4.50
N THR A 68 -6.91 -1.25 -4.57
CA THR A 68 -6.74 -2.40 -5.44
C THR A 68 -7.92 -2.45 -6.39
N ARG A 69 -7.65 -2.52 -7.69
CA ARG A 69 -8.70 -2.74 -8.69
C ARG A 69 -8.35 -3.95 -9.53
N THR A 70 -9.38 -4.66 -9.99
CA THR A 70 -9.18 -5.79 -10.88
C THR A 70 -9.14 -5.32 -12.33
N HIS A 71 -8.28 -5.93 -13.13
CA HIS A 71 -8.17 -5.68 -14.56
C HIS A 71 -7.86 -7.01 -15.24
N GLY A 72 -8.89 -7.65 -15.79
CA GLY A 72 -8.76 -9.02 -16.27
C GLY A 72 -8.44 -9.96 -15.12
N THR A 73 -7.35 -10.71 -15.24
CA THR A 73 -6.87 -11.61 -14.18
C THR A 73 -5.90 -10.93 -13.23
N GLN A 74 -5.58 -9.65 -13.47
CA GLN A 74 -4.62 -8.92 -12.65
C GLN A 74 -5.29 -8.09 -11.58
N ARG A 75 -4.57 -7.84 -10.49
CA ARG A 75 -4.93 -6.86 -9.48
C ARG A 75 -3.92 -5.71 -9.56
N LEU A 76 -4.43 -4.52 -9.78
CA LEU A 76 -3.61 -3.31 -9.90
C LEU A 76 -3.65 -2.55 -8.59
N LEU A 77 -2.47 -2.23 -8.06
CA LEU A 77 -2.30 -1.55 -6.78
C LEU A 77 -1.90 -0.11 -7.02
N SER A 78 -2.51 0.81 -6.30
CA SER A 78 -2.14 2.22 -6.33
C SER A 78 -2.20 2.82 -4.92
N LEU A 79 -1.38 3.84 -4.67
CA LEU A 79 -1.29 4.50 -3.38
C LEU A 79 -2.42 5.52 -3.24
N ARG A 80 -3.09 5.52 -2.09
CA ARG A 80 -4.17 6.47 -1.81
C ARG A 80 -3.61 7.77 -1.25
N GLU A 81 -2.76 8.45 -2.01
CA GLU A 81 -2.03 9.64 -1.56
C GLU A 81 -2.96 10.78 -1.14
N ALA A 82 -3.97 11.09 -1.97
CA ALA A 82 -4.89 12.19 -1.67
C ALA A 82 -5.72 11.94 -0.41
N ASP A 83 -6.19 10.70 -0.24
CA ASP A 83 -6.98 10.32 0.93
C ASP A 83 -6.15 10.40 2.21
N LEU A 84 -4.91 9.88 2.15
CA LEU A 84 -4.00 9.91 3.29
C LEU A 84 -3.58 11.34 3.66
N GLU A 85 -3.36 12.19 2.65
CA GLU A 85 -3.05 13.59 2.90
C GLU A 85 -4.22 14.34 3.53
N THR A 86 -5.43 14.03 3.09
CA THR A 86 -6.65 14.62 3.66
C THR A 86 -6.82 14.25 5.13
N ARG A 87 -6.59 12.97 5.46
CA ARG A 87 -6.78 12.45 6.81
C ARG A 87 -5.62 12.79 7.75
N PHE A 88 -4.39 12.68 7.25
CA PHE A 88 -3.18 12.81 8.06
C PHE A 88 -2.15 13.66 7.29
N PRO A 89 -2.34 15.00 7.27
CA PRO A 89 -1.47 15.87 6.48
C PRO A 89 0.01 15.69 6.82
N GLY A 90 0.81 15.46 5.79
CA GLY A 90 2.26 15.32 5.92
C GLY A 90 2.76 13.96 6.35
N LEU A 91 1.89 13.06 6.83
CA LEU A 91 2.32 11.77 7.37
C LEU A 91 3.00 10.90 6.32
N LEU A 92 2.34 10.67 5.19
CA LEU A 92 2.88 9.80 4.14
C LEU A 92 4.19 10.36 3.59
N ASN A 93 4.23 11.66 3.32
CA ASN A 93 5.44 12.30 2.80
C ASN A 93 6.61 12.17 3.76
N ALA A 94 6.37 12.33 5.07
CA ALA A 94 7.41 12.16 6.09
C ALA A 94 7.93 10.73 6.12
N ILE A 95 7.05 9.75 6.02
CA ILE A 95 7.43 8.33 6.00
C ILE A 95 8.26 8.02 4.75
N LEU A 96 7.79 8.44 3.59
CA LEU A 96 8.50 8.18 2.33
C LEU A 96 9.85 8.90 2.28
N ALA A 97 9.94 10.13 2.81
CA ALA A 97 11.21 10.86 2.88
C ALA A 97 12.20 10.19 3.83
N SER A 98 11.70 9.46 4.81
CA SER A 98 12.52 8.75 5.80
C SER A 98 12.91 7.35 5.34
N TYR A 99 12.28 6.83 4.29
CA TYR A 99 12.59 5.51 3.74
C TYR A 99 13.99 5.52 3.13
N GLU A 100 14.79 4.53 3.46
CA GLU A 100 16.12 4.33 2.90
C GLU A 100 16.18 3.00 2.16
N GLU A 101 17.01 2.92 1.14
CA GLU A 101 17.17 1.67 0.37
C GLU A 101 17.57 0.49 1.25
N THR A 102 18.21 0.77 2.39
CA THR A 102 18.58 -0.28 3.36
C THR A 102 17.34 -0.90 4.01
N ASP A 103 16.18 -0.24 3.95
CA ASP A 103 14.92 -0.79 4.45
C ASP A 103 14.29 -1.74 3.42
N GLU A 104 14.75 -1.70 2.19
CA GLU A 104 14.26 -2.57 1.12
C GLU A 104 14.73 -4.01 1.35
N LEU A 105 13.84 -4.93 1.06
CA LEU A 105 14.11 -6.37 1.21
C LEU A 105 14.89 -6.93 0.02
#